data_55060855bbf4af9cd0b82850db14a756
#
_entry.id   55060855bbf4af9cd0b82850db14a756
#
_cell.length_a   1.000
_cell.length_b   1.000
_cell.length_c   1.000
_cell.angle_alpha   90.00
_cell.angle_beta   90.00
_cell.angle_gamma   90.00
#
_symmetry.space_group_name_H-M   'P 1'
#
loop_
_entity.id
_entity.type
_entity.pdbx_description
1 polymer ?
#
loop_
_entity_poly.entity_id
_entity_poly.type
_entity_poly.pdbx_seq_one_letter_code
_entity_poly.pdbx_strand_id
1 'polypeptide(L)'
;FSAVLEKGAIAAGSDEKAQEKARSAPFRAPLIITVVAKCEENDKVPLWEQEMSAGCVVMAMQMAAIAQGFGGIWRSGALTESAVVREAFDCRPQDKIVGFLYLGTPQLKASTTINLADPSAFVRYF
;
A
#
# COMPACT_ATOMS: atom_id res chain seq x y z
N PHE A 1 -13.84 3.05 -6.98
CA PHE A 1 -12.39 2.79 -6.92
C PHE A 1 -11.93 1.88 -8.08
N SER A 2 -12.65 0.81 -8.41
CA SER A 2 -12.35 -0.10 -9.53
C SER A 2 -12.06 0.66 -10.85
N ALA A 3 -12.98 1.52 -11.26
CA ALA A 3 -12.83 2.30 -12.49
C ALA A 3 -11.60 3.25 -12.49
N VAL A 4 -11.19 3.74 -11.31
CA VAL A 4 -9.98 4.58 -11.17
C VAL A 4 -8.72 3.76 -11.41
N LEU A 5 -8.63 2.56 -10.82
CA LEU A 5 -7.48 1.68 -11.03
C LEU A 5 -7.39 1.17 -12.47
N GLU A 6 -8.51 0.83 -13.09
CA GLU A 6 -8.58 0.44 -14.51
C GLU A 6 -8.10 1.59 -15.42
N LYS A 7 -8.62 2.81 -15.23
CA LYS A 7 -8.17 4.00 -15.98
C LYS A 7 -6.68 4.25 -15.79
N GLY A 8 -6.16 4.06 -14.57
CA GLY A 8 -4.74 4.18 -14.29
C GLY A 8 -3.90 3.15 -15.06
N ALA A 9 -4.37 1.91 -15.16
CA ALA A 9 -3.70 0.86 -15.94
C ALA A 9 -3.74 1.16 -17.44
N ILE A 10 -4.87 1.63 -17.96
CA ILE A 10 -5.02 2.05 -19.37
C ILE A 10 -4.06 3.20 -19.68
N ALA A 11 -4.02 4.23 -18.84
CA ALA A 11 -3.14 5.38 -19.02
C ALA A 11 -1.64 5.02 -18.99
N ALA A 12 -1.29 3.94 -18.26
CA ALA A 12 0.06 3.38 -18.24
C ALA A 12 0.39 2.49 -19.45
N GLY A 13 -0.53 2.33 -20.42
CA GLY A 13 -0.34 1.46 -21.58
C GLY A 13 -0.32 -0.04 -21.26
N SER A 14 -0.92 -0.44 -20.15
CA SER A 14 -0.97 -1.84 -19.73
C SER A 14 -1.79 -2.69 -20.70
N ASP A 15 -1.46 -3.98 -20.81
CA ASP A 15 -2.24 -4.94 -21.59
C ASP A 15 -3.63 -5.20 -20.97
N GLU A 16 -4.52 -5.82 -21.74
CA GLU A 16 -5.90 -6.10 -21.33
C GLU A 16 -5.96 -6.92 -20.02
N LYS A 17 -5.05 -7.87 -19.84
CA LYS A 17 -4.98 -8.70 -18.64
C LYS A 17 -4.61 -7.89 -17.40
N ALA A 18 -3.70 -6.94 -17.54
CA ALA A 18 -3.32 -6.03 -16.43
C ALA A 18 -4.44 -5.02 -16.12
N GLN A 19 -5.17 -4.54 -17.13
CA GLN A 19 -6.33 -3.69 -16.95
C GLN A 19 -7.45 -4.42 -16.20
N GLU A 20 -7.78 -5.65 -16.59
CA GLU A 20 -8.76 -6.50 -15.90
C GLU A 20 -8.33 -6.78 -14.44
N LYS A 21 -7.05 -7.06 -14.22
CA LYS A 21 -6.49 -7.24 -12.88
C LYS A 21 -6.62 -5.97 -12.03
N ALA A 22 -6.43 -4.79 -12.61
CA ALA A 22 -6.60 -3.51 -11.91
C ALA A 22 -8.07 -3.27 -11.56
N ARG A 23 -8.98 -3.54 -12.51
CA ARG A 23 -10.43 -3.43 -12.33
C ARG A 23 -10.94 -4.35 -11.22
N SER A 24 -10.48 -5.59 -11.19
CA SER A 24 -10.92 -6.61 -10.21
C SER A 24 -10.23 -6.49 -8.86
N ALA A 25 -9.10 -5.77 -8.75
CA ALA A 25 -8.30 -5.68 -7.53
C ALA A 25 -9.09 -5.24 -6.29
N PRO A 26 -9.99 -4.23 -6.36
CA PRO A 26 -10.74 -3.78 -5.19
C PRO A 26 -11.71 -4.81 -4.59
N PHE A 27 -12.10 -5.82 -5.37
CA PHE A 27 -13.05 -6.83 -4.91
C PHE A 27 -12.40 -7.99 -4.14
N ARG A 28 -11.08 -7.92 -3.89
CA ARG A 28 -10.34 -8.97 -3.17
C ARG A 28 -10.48 -8.91 -1.66
N ALA A 29 -10.96 -7.80 -1.14
CA ALA A 29 -11.23 -7.62 0.28
C ALA A 29 -12.43 -6.68 0.48
N PRO A 30 -13.18 -6.85 1.59
CA PRO A 30 -14.35 -6.02 1.86
C PRO A 30 -14.00 -4.56 2.21
N LEU A 31 -12.77 -4.30 2.69
CA LEU A 31 -12.28 -2.96 3.01
C LEU A 31 -10.90 -2.73 2.41
N ILE A 32 -10.73 -1.54 1.81
CA ILE A 32 -9.44 -1.05 1.35
C ILE A 32 -9.24 0.34 1.91
N ILE A 33 -8.10 0.53 2.58
CA ILE A 33 -7.66 1.84 3.08
C ILE A 33 -6.54 2.33 2.18
N THR A 34 -6.75 3.44 1.48
CA THR A 34 -5.68 4.13 0.76
C THR A 34 -4.95 5.05 1.72
N VAL A 35 -3.65 4.89 1.84
CA VAL A 35 -2.82 5.73 2.70
C VAL A 35 -2.03 6.70 1.83
N VAL A 36 -2.24 7.99 2.07
CA VAL A 36 -1.57 9.08 1.38
C VAL A 36 -0.72 9.86 2.37
N ALA A 37 0.58 9.94 2.13
CA ALA A 37 1.47 10.88 2.80
C ALA A 37 1.22 12.27 2.21
N LYS A 38 0.63 13.16 2.99
CA LYS A 38 0.51 14.59 2.68
C LYS A 38 1.80 15.29 3.10
N CYS A 39 2.73 15.39 2.16
CA CYS A 39 4.06 15.88 2.42
C CYS A 39 4.15 17.42 2.35
N GLU A 40 4.94 18.01 3.24
CA GLU A 40 5.21 19.45 3.27
C GLU A 40 6.73 19.69 3.21
N GLU A 41 7.13 20.74 2.49
CA GLU A 41 8.52 21.18 2.53
C GLU A 41 8.87 21.63 3.96
N ASN A 42 9.94 21.05 4.52
CA ASN A 42 10.37 21.31 5.86
C ASN A 42 11.89 21.11 5.96
N ASP A 43 12.60 22.12 6.44
CA ASP A 43 14.08 22.09 6.56
C ASP A 43 14.59 21.03 7.54
N LYS A 44 13.74 20.62 8.50
CA LYS A 44 14.11 19.65 9.55
C LYS A 44 13.63 18.24 9.27
N VAL A 45 12.56 18.08 8.44
CA VAL A 45 11.93 16.79 8.19
C VAL A 45 11.81 16.61 6.68
N PRO A 46 12.77 15.95 6.03
CA PRO A 46 12.75 15.74 4.58
C PRO A 46 11.56 14.88 4.14
N LEU A 47 11.16 14.99 2.87
CA LEU A 47 9.98 14.31 2.32
C LEU A 47 10.01 12.80 2.53
N TRP A 48 11.18 12.17 2.37
CA TRP A 48 11.31 10.72 2.54
C TRP A 48 11.02 10.23 3.97
N GLU A 49 11.33 11.02 5.01
CA GLU A 49 10.97 10.69 6.39
C GLU A 49 9.46 10.75 6.60
N GLN A 50 8.80 11.73 5.98
CA GLN A 50 7.34 11.86 6.02
C GLN A 50 6.66 10.67 5.32
N GLU A 51 7.18 10.24 4.18
CA GLU A 51 6.72 9.05 3.47
C GLU A 51 6.90 7.78 4.32
N MET A 52 8.06 7.60 4.95
CA MET A 52 8.34 6.48 5.84
C MET A 52 7.41 6.48 7.07
N SER A 53 7.16 7.66 7.65
CA SER A 53 6.20 7.81 8.75
C SER A 53 4.80 7.34 8.36
N ALA A 54 4.32 7.70 7.17
CA ALA A 54 3.05 7.20 6.66
C ALA A 54 3.07 5.67 6.43
N GLY A 55 4.22 5.10 6.03
CA GLY A 55 4.41 3.64 5.96
C GLY A 55 4.28 2.96 7.31
N CYS A 56 4.80 3.57 8.38
CA CYS A 56 4.61 3.08 9.76
C CYS A 56 3.13 3.08 10.17
N VAL A 57 2.34 4.06 9.71
CA VAL A 57 0.89 4.08 9.96
C VAL A 57 0.21 2.88 9.28
N VAL A 58 0.60 2.51 8.06
CA VAL A 58 0.06 1.29 7.40
C VAL A 58 0.33 0.05 8.24
N MET A 59 1.56 -0.09 8.73
CA MET A 59 1.92 -1.23 9.61
C MET A 59 1.10 -1.22 10.89
N ALA A 60 0.96 -0.08 11.56
CA ALA A 60 0.18 0.04 12.79
C ALA A 60 -1.29 -0.32 12.56
N MET A 61 -1.90 0.14 11.46
CA MET A 61 -3.28 -0.23 11.11
C MET A 61 -3.41 -1.73 10.84
N GLN A 62 -2.45 -2.34 10.15
CA GLN A 62 -2.45 -3.78 9.89
C GLN A 62 -2.34 -4.59 11.20
N MET A 63 -1.47 -4.19 12.11
CA MET A 63 -1.35 -4.82 13.43
C MET A 63 -2.63 -4.67 14.26
N ALA A 64 -3.25 -3.49 14.23
CA ALA A 64 -4.53 -3.26 14.91
C ALA A 64 -5.66 -4.13 14.34
N ALA A 65 -5.70 -4.31 13.01
CA ALA A 65 -6.65 -5.21 12.36
C ALA A 65 -6.43 -6.68 12.78
N ILE A 66 -5.17 -7.13 12.82
CA ILE A 66 -4.82 -8.49 13.27
C ILE A 66 -5.24 -8.70 14.73
N ALA A 67 -5.01 -7.74 15.61
CA ALA A 67 -5.43 -7.81 17.00
C ALA A 67 -6.96 -7.92 17.17
N GLN A 68 -7.73 -7.49 16.18
CA GLN A 68 -9.18 -7.62 16.12
C GLN A 68 -9.66 -8.88 15.37
N GLY A 69 -8.75 -9.78 14.96
CA GLY A 69 -9.06 -11.03 14.28
C GLY A 69 -9.21 -10.91 12.76
N PHE A 70 -8.87 -9.76 12.16
CA PHE A 70 -8.86 -9.58 10.71
C PHE A 70 -7.47 -9.88 10.13
N GLY A 71 -7.43 -10.17 8.82
CA GLY A 71 -6.20 -10.24 8.04
C GLY A 71 -5.99 -8.96 7.24
N GLY A 72 -4.74 -8.69 6.88
CA GLY A 72 -4.40 -7.54 6.06
C GLY A 72 -3.26 -7.82 5.08
N ILE A 73 -3.32 -7.15 3.92
CA ILE A 73 -2.24 -7.14 2.95
C ILE A 73 -2.01 -5.71 2.49
N TRP A 74 -0.79 -5.20 2.72
CA TRP A 74 -0.34 -3.94 2.14
C TRP A 74 0.12 -4.17 0.70
N ARG A 75 -0.47 -3.43 -0.23
CA ARG A 75 -0.11 -3.44 -1.64
C ARG A 75 0.27 -2.06 -2.12
N SER A 76 1.26 -2.02 -2.99
CA SER A 76 1.74 -0.83 -3.68
C SER A 76 2.01 -1.18 -5.16
N GLY A 77 2.88 -0.46 -5.82
CA GLY A 77 3.33 -0.70 -7.19
C GLY A 77 2.88 0.39 -8.15
N ALA A 78 2.95 0.14 -9.46
CA ALA A 78 2.80 1.16 -10.48
C ALA A 78 1.52 2.01 -10.37
N LEU A 79 0.43 1.47 -9.84
CA LEU A 79 -0.83 2.22 -9.67
C LEU A 79 -0.73 3.31 -8.61
N THR A 80 0.18 3.21 -7.63
CA THR A 80 0.39 4.31 -6.65
C THR A 80 1.07 5.53 -7.27
N GLU A 81 1.75 5.34 -8.39
CA GLU A 81 2.43 6.41 -9.15
C GLU A 81 1.57 6.95 -10.30
N SER A 82 0.47 6.29 -10.63
CA SER A 82 -0.39 6.70 -11.74
C SER A 82 -0.99 8.08 -11.48
N ALA A 83 -0.82 9.02 -12.42
CA ALA A 83 -1.39 10.36 -12.34
C ALA A 83 -2.91 10.32 -12.14
N VAL A 84 -3.60 9.43 -12.84
CA VAL A 84 -5.07 9.24 -12.72
C VAL A 84 -5.47 8.81 -11.33
N VAL A 85 -4.69 7.88 -10.71
CA VAL A 85 -4.97 7.41 -9.36
C VAL A 85 -4.64 8.49 -8.33
N ARG A 86 -3.51 9.18 -8.50
CA ARG A 86 -3.10 10.28 -7.62
C ARG A 86 -4.11 11.43 -7.62
N GLU A 87 -4.62 11.80 -8.80
CA GLU A 87 -5.68 12.83 -8.96
C GLU A 87 -6.96 12.43 -8.21
N ALA A 88 -7.38 11.16 -8.30
CA ALA A 88 -8.58 10.66 -7.62
C ALA A 88 -8.49 10.70 -6.09
N PHE A 89 -7.29 10.86 -5.53
CA PHE A 89 -7.03 11.02 -4.09
C PHE A 89 -6.52 12.43 -3.73
N ASP A 90 -6.73 13.42 -4.59
CA ASP A 90 -6.33 14.81 -4.38
C ASP A 90 -4.85 14.94 -3.96
N CYS A 91 -3.97 14.15 -4.61
CA CYS A 91 -2.53 14.19 -4.35
C CYS A 91 -1.89 15.40 -5.05
N ARG A 92 -1.20 16.23 -4.28
CA ARG A 92 -0.32 17.27 -4.81
C ARG A 92 0.96 16.62 -5.39
N PRO A 93 1.77 17.34 -6.18
CA PRO A 93 3.01 16.77 -6.74
C PRO A 93 3.93 16.09 -5.71
N GLN A 94 4.10 16.68 -4.52
CA GLN A 94 4.93 16.16 -3.43
C GLN A 94 4.28 15.06 -2.58
N ASP A 95 2.93 14.89 -2.66
CA ASP A 95 2.23 13.86 -1.90
C ASP A 95 2.55 12.46 -2.45
N LYS A 96 2.45 11.43 -1.62
CA LYS A 96 2.72 10.04 -2.00
C LYS A 96 1.60 9.11 -1.60
N ILE A 97 1.07 8.33 -2.53
CA ILE A 97 0.24 7.18 -2.16
C ILE A 97 1.19 6.08 -1.68
N VAL A 98 1.23 5.87 -0.37
CA VAL A 98 2.10 4.87 0.28
C VAL A 98 1.64 3.45 -0.05
N GLY A 99 0.35 3.27 -0.23
CA GLY A 99 -0.24 2.02 -0.69
C GLY A 99 -1.70 1.86 -0.35
N PHE A 100 -2.17 0.68 -0.64
CA PHE A 100 -3.53 0.21 -0.42
C PHE A 100 -3.49 -0.92 0.60
N LEU A 101 -4.04 -0.71 1.78
CA LEU A 101 -4.17 -1.73 2.81
C LEU A 101 -5.52 -2.44 2.64
N TYR A 102 -5.46 -3.69 2.20
CA TYR A 102 -6.61 -4.57 2.05
C TYR A 102 -6.88 -5.28 3.36
N LEU A 103 -8.08 -5.19 3.89
CA LEU A 103 -8.49 -5.78 5.16
C LEU A 103 -9.74 -6.64 5.00
N GLY A 104 -9.76 -7.77 5.69
CA GLY A 104 -10.91 -8.67 5.69
C GLY A 104 -10.69 -9.89 6.57
N THR A 105 -11.71 -10.74 6.67
CA THR A 105 -11.59 -12.02 7.38
C THR A 105 -10.78 -13.00 6.53
N PRO A 106 -9.68 -13.58 7.05
CA PRO A 106 -8.88 -14.54 6.31
C PRO A 106 -9.72 -15.78 5.94
N GLN A 107 -9.76 -16.10 4.64
CA GLN A 107 -10.45 -17.30 4.14
C GLN A 107 -9.54 -18.53 4.09
N LEU A 108 -8.24 -18.31 3.99
CA LEU A 108 -7.25 -19.37 3.93
C LEU A 108 -6.39 -19.34 5.20
N LYS A 109 -6.13 -20.52 5.76
CA LYS A 109 -5.09 -20.67 6.78
C LYS A 109 -3.75 -20.45 6.07
N ALA A 110 -2.99 -19.44 6.49
CA ALA A 110 -1.63 -19.26 6.02
C ALA A 110 -0.81 -20.51 6.34
N SER A 111 0.03 -20.94 5.40
CA SER A 111 1.06 -21.92 5.69
C SER A 111 1.99 -21.34 6.76
N THR A 112 2.14 -22.04 7.88
CA THR A 112 2.82 -21.54 9.08
C THR A 112 4.33 -21.72 9.06
N THR A 113 4.92 -22.18 7.96
CA THR A 113 6.38 -22.31 7.85
C THR A 113 6.97 -20.94 7.51
N ILE A 114 7.26 -20.15 8.53
CA ILE A 114 8.02 -18.91 8.38
C ILE A 114 9.50 -19.28 8.58
N ASN A 115 10.30 -19.19 7.52
CA ASN A 115 11.75 -19.21 7.63
C ASN A 115 12.19 -17.88 8.23
N LEU A 116 12.42 -17.88 9.53
CA LEU A 116 13.00 -16.71 10.19
C LEU A 116 14.49 -16.63 9.83
N ALA A 117 14.90 -15.51 9.25
CA ALA A 117 16.32 -15.22 9.08
C ALA A 117 16.97 -15.02 10.45
N ASP A 118 18.23 -15.45 10.59
CA ASP A 118 19.00 -15.20 11.80
C ASP A 118 19.21 -13.69 11.98
N PRO A 119 18.70 -13.09 13.08
CA PRO A 119 18.85 -11.64 13.31
C PRO A 119 20.31 -11.19 13.38
N SER A 120 21.23 -12.06 13.80
CA SER A 120 22.67 -11.75 13.92
C SER A 120 23.30 -11.36 12.59
N ALA A 121 22.73 -11.81 11.47
CA ALA A 121 23.19 -11.45 10.12
C ALA A 121 22.95 -9.97 9.78
N PHE A 122 22.05 -9.27 10.51
CA PHE A 122 21.62 -7.90 10.24
C PHE A 122 22.05 -6.91 11.32
N VAL A 123 22.63 -7.38 12.43
CA VAL A 123 23.03 -6.54 13.57
C VAL A 123 24.55 -6.45 13.64
N ARG A 124 25.08 -5.24 13.76
CA ARG A 124 26.48 -4.96 14.08
C ARG A 124 26.53 -4.07 15.29
N TYR A 125 27.45 -4.37 16.19
CA TYR A 125 27.76 -3.53 17.35
C TYR A 125 29.02 -2.74 17.04
N PHE A 126 29.02 -1.43 17.35
CA PHE A 126 30.15 -0.53 17.15
C PHE A 126 30.67 -0.05 18.50
#